data_af53cebbd4400c8f9eeca326a2c09dc0
#
_entry.id   af53cebbd4400c8f9eeca326a2c09dc0
#
_cell.length_a   1.000
_cell.length_b   1.000
_cell.length_c   1.000
_cell.angle_alpha   90.00
_cell.angle_beta   90.00
_cell.angle_gamma   90.00
#
_symmetry.space_group_name_H-M   'P 1'
#
loop_
_entity.id
_entity.type
_entity.pdbx_description
1 polymer ?
#
loop_
_entity_poly.entity_id
_entity_poly.type
_entity_poly.pdbx_seq_one_letter_code
_entity_poly.pdbx_strand_id
1 'polypeptide(L)'
;MTSTQSSQEVLADHDTVGGDNTSNKAKSTNIFLRLIQYHYRVTKYEKSEEQVLRESKLLPCIPFNRWFLIPAAVIIQFCCGSLYAWSVFNQPIDVLIYGEVVNMAPITFYIAVGSFGLSRNGPMVSCLLGTTLFVVGNYITALALYLRLIWLVFVGYGITSGVGLGICYISPVSALQKWFPDKRGMASGLAVCGFGAGSIIFAKVQLPLYNNVGLPLTFVVLGSVYLVLMVLSGLVLRTPPPNFSVGSDQTENGKVVEAHANGDPPDKISLIDALTSNNYRFMYAMLLANSIFGLVVISRLANMTKEIFGKTPDEGATVVSINGLFNLGGRLCFSILSDYIGRKNCFIIMLTSQLIILGSFSTITTTQTYWAFLMTMFIISSCYGAGFGVIPAFLSDTFGATNIGSAHGLILTAWSLAGVCGGLTFTAVFNAYRDGAHPSDPHPYNINVWWIFGVVFLGWIALLFVTPTAKDRAFTRRPRSFFRSIINRITNRERSFEMN
;
A
#
# COMPACT_ATOMS: atom_id res chain seq x y z
N MET A 1 29.89 -37.14 -54.25
CA MET A 1 28.70 -37.12 -55.09
C MET A 1 27.49 -37.47 -54.22
N THR A 2 26.47 -36.62 -54.21
CA THR A 2 25.16 -36.79 -53.56
C THR A 2 25.22 -36.83 -52.00
N SER A 3 24.65 -35.95 -51.21
CA SER A 3 23.39 -35.25 -51.34
C SER A 3 23.32 -34.13 -50.34
N THR A 4 23.27 -32.91 -50.80
CA THR A 4 22.93 -31.72 -50.08
C THR A 4 21.54 -31.25 -50.58
N GLN A 5 20.47 -31.79 -50.03
CA GLN A 5 19.09 -31.28 -50.27
C GLN A 5 18.12 -31.99 -49.28
N SER A 6 18.00 -31.48 -48.06
CA SER A 6 16.80 -31.71 -47.21
C SER A 6 16.86 -30.91 -45.89
N SER A 7 17.07 -29.61 -45.97
CA SER A 7 17.02 -28.79 -44.75
C SER A 7 16.21 -27.47 -44.96
N GLN A 8 15.39 -27.37 -45.98
CA GLN A 8 14.60 -26.15 -46.29
C GLN A 8 13.09 -26.38 -46.46
N GLU A 9 12.56 -27.55 -46.13
CA GLU A 9 11.13 -27.86 -46.31
C GLU A 9 10.36 -28.20 -45.01
N VAL A 10 10.84 -27.81 -43.85
CA VAL A 10 10.13 -28.04 -42.55
C VAL A 10 9.73 -26.76 -41.83
N LEU A 11 9.74 -25.61 -42.54
CA LEU A 11 9.33 -24.33 -41.95
C LEU A 11 8.10 -23.66 -42.62
N ALA A 12 7.30 -24.42 -43.38
CA ALA A 12 6.14 -23.86 -44.08
C ALA A 12 4.88 -24.72 -43.99
N ASP A 13 4.51 -25.25 -42.82
CA ASP A 13 3.17 -25.89 -42.69
C ASP A 13 2.70 -26.00 -41.24
N HIS A 14 2.61 -24.86 -40.52
CA HIS A 14 1.85 -24.78 -39.26
C HIS A 14 1.11 -23.45 -39.06
N ASP A 15 0.60 -22.88 -40.12
CA ASP A 15 -0.26 -21.68 -40.05
C ASP A 15 -1.63 -21.88 -40.73
N THR A 16 -2.31 -22.96 -40.43
CA THR A 16 -3.73 -23.04 -40.73
C THR A 16 -4.39 -24.06 -39.79
N VAL A 17 -4.85 -23.66 -38.60
CA VAL A 17 -6.11 -24.08 -37.97
C VAL A 17 -6.33 -23.23 -36.73
N GLY A 18 -7.39 -22.45 -36.68
CA GLY A 18 -7.82 -21.71 -35.50
C GLY A 18 -8.12 -20.25 -35.80
N GLY A 19 -9.08 -19.99 -36.65
CA GLY A 19 -9.65 -18.66 -36.81
C GLY A 19 -10.26 -18.18 -35.49
N ASP A 20 -9.47 -17.46 -34.70
CA ASP A 20 -9.96 -16.74 -33.55
C ASP A 20 -10.44 -15.37 -34.00
N ASN A 21 -11.75 -15.30 -34.24
CA ASN A 21 -12.52 -14.10 -34.49
C ASN A 21 -12.53 -13.20 -33.24
N THR A 22 -11.34 -12.76 -32.78
CA THR A 22 -11.22 -11.71 -31.79
C THR A 22 -10.96 -10.38 -32.44
N SER A 23 -12.10 -9.77 -32.86
CA SER A 23 -12.34 -8.34 -32.96
C SER A 23 -11.10 -7.44 -33.06
N ASN A 24 -11.01 -6.72 -34.15
CA ASN A 24 -10.37 -5.42 -34.30
C ASN A 24 -10.82 -4.44 -33.20
N LYS A 25 -10.40 -4.66 -31.94
CA LYS A 25 -10.51 -3.65 -30.87
C LYS A 25 -9.47 -2.59 -31.17
N ALA A 26 -9.95 -1.40 -31.53
CA ALA A 26 -9.20 -0.20 -31.84
C ALA A 26 -7.96 -0.08 -30.93
N LYS A 27 -6.77 -0.05 -31.55
CA LYS A 27 -5.52 0.29 -30.83
C LYS A 27 -5.75 1.64 -30.18
N SER A 28 -5.76 1.69 -28.86
CA SER A 28 -5.89 2.95 -28.12
C SER A 28 -4.95 4.00 -28.70
N THR A 29 -5.48 5.16 -29.06
CA THR A 29 -4.74 6.30 -29.63
C THR A 29 -3.84 6.93 -28.56
N ASN A 30 -4.08 6.65 -27.27
CA ASN A 30 -3.33 7.22 -26.18
C ASN A 30 -2.00 6.47 -25.97
N ILE A 31 -0.90 7.18 -26.14
CA ILE A 31 0.47 6.67 -26.01
C ILE A 31 0.75 6.08 -24.62
N PHE A 32 0.17 6.69 -23.57
CA PHE A 32 0.31 6.23 -22.18
C PHE A 32 -0.33 4.86 -21.97
N LEU A 33 -1.55 4.64 -22.50
CA LEU A 33 -2.22 3.34 -22.43
C LEU A 33 -1.48 2.26 -23.23
N ARG A 34 -0.85 2.63 -24.36
CA ARG A 34 0.01 1.70 -25.12
C ARG A 34 1.25 1.30 -24.31
N LEU A 35 1.91 2.23 -23.62
CA LEU A 35 3.05 1.94 -22.77
C LEU A 35 2.67 1.02 -21.61
N ILE A 36 1.52 1.28 -20.95
CA ILE A 36 0.99 0.40 -19.91
C ILE A 36 0.71 -1.00 -20.49
N GLN A 37 0.03 -1.07 -21.63
CA GLN A 37 -0.28 -2.35 -22.28
C GLN A 37 0.98 -3.14 -22.64
N TYR A 38 2.00 -2.46 -23.17
CA TYR A 38 3.29 -3.05 -23.48
C TYR A 38 4.01 -3.54 -22.23
N HIS A 39 4.04 -2.71 -21.18
CA HIS A 39 4.71 -3.03 -19.94
C HIS A 39 4.04 -4.22 -19.21
N TYR A 40 2.71 -4.26 -19.19
CA TYR A 40 1.93 -5.31 -18.52
C TYR A 40 1.42 -6.40 -19.46
N ARG A 41 1.95 -6.47 -20.68
CA ARG A 41 1.61 -7.55 -21.61
C ARG A 41 1.94 -8.88 -20.96
N VAL A 42 0.90 -9.62 -20.61
CA VAL A 42 1.02 -10.94 -19.98
C VAL A 42 1.60 -11.89 -21.02
N THR A 43 2.90 -12.11 -20.99
CA THR A 43 3.47 -13.32 -21.54
C THR A 43 2.98 -14.44 -20.61
N LYS A 44 2.20 -15.38 -21.14
CA LYS A 44 1.86 -16.61 -20.40
C LYS A 44 3.17 -17.32 -20.10
N TYR A 45 3.73 -17.05 -18.95
CA TYR A 45 4.90 -17.75 -18.46
C TYR A 45 4.39 -19.04 -17.82
N GLU A 46 4.40 -20.12 -18.61
CA GLU A 46 4.15 -21.47 -18.09
C GLU A 46 5.41 -21.90 -17.34
N LYS A 47 5.25 -22.16 -16.04
CA LYS A 47 6.35 -22.68 -15.22
C LYS A 47 6.70 -24.08 -15.72
N SER A 48 7.98 -24.37 -15.94
CA SER A 48 8.44 -25.73 -16.21
C SER A 48 8.15 -26.64 -15.00
N GLU A 49 7.97 -27.94 -15.23
CA GLU A 49 7.77 -28.93 -14.16
C GLU A 49 8.90 -28.90 -13.12
N GLU A 50 10.14 -28.71 -13.58
CA GLU A 50 11.30 -28.54 -12.69
C GLU A 50 11.19 -27.30 -11.79
N GLN A 51 10.67 -26.20 -12.32
CA GLN A 51 10.43 -24.99 -11.52
C GLN A 51 9.34 -25.21 -10.48
N VAL A 52 8.25 -25.89 -10.85
CA VAL A 52 7.17 -26.25 -9.92
C VAL A 52 7.70 -27.14 -8.81
N LEU A 53 8.52 -28.16 -9.15
CA LEU A 53 9.13 -29.06 -8.18
C LEU A 53 10.12 -28.34 -7.26
N ARG A 54 10.94 -27.45 -7.80
CA ARG A 54 11.87 -26.62 -7.01
C ARG A 54 11.13 -25.66 -6.07
N GLU A 55 10.06 -25.07 -6.52
CA GLU A 55 9.23 -24.15 -5.74
C GLU A 55 8.32 -24.86 -4.72
N SER A 56 8.13 -26.18 -4.83
CA SER A 56 7.39 -26.98 -3.85
C SER A 56 8.11 -27.12 -2.51
N LYS A 57 9.42 -26.83 -2.46
CA LYS A 57 10.24 -26.89 -1.24
C LYS A 57 10.74 -25.50 -0.88
N LEU A 58 10.62 -25.10 0.40
CA LEU A 58 11.21 -23.87 0.92
C LEU A 58 12.72 -24.01 1.09
N LEU A 59 13.13 -25.12 1.71
CA LEU A 59 14.51 -25.61 1.85
C LEU A 59 14.51 -27.08 1.43
N PRO A 60 15.69 -27.71 1.17
CA PRO A 60 15.75 -29.11 0.77
C PRO A 60 14.92 -30.06 1.64
N CYS A 61 14.79 -29.76 2.94
CA CYS A 61 14.09 -30.58 3.93
C CYS A 61 12.69 -30.05 4.34
N ILE A 62 12.29 -28.83 3.91
CA ILE A 62 11.05 -28.20 4.37
C ILE A 62 10.12 -28.01 3.18
N PRO A 63 8.93 -28.65 3.16
CA PRO A 63 7.93 -28.39 2.12
C PRO A 63 7.41 -26.96 2.24
N PHE A 64 7.11 -26.34 1.10
CA PHE A 64 6.53 -25.00 1.08
C PHE A 64 5.07 -25.04 1.54
N ASN A 65 4.72 -24.15 2.47
CA ASN A 65 3.33 -23.93 2.90
C ASN A 65 2.95 -22.48 2.62
N ARG A 66 1.75 -22.25 2.05
CA ARG A 66 1.23 -20.90 1.74
C ARG A 66 1.23 -19.95 2.95
N TRP A 67 1.11 -20.48 4.16
CA TRP A 67 1.11 -19.69 5.40
C TRP A 67 2.46 -19.01 5.70
N PHE A 68 3.58 -19.51 5.16
CA PHE A 68 4.89 -18.85 5.28
C PHE A 68 4.97 -17.51 4.54
N LEU A 69 4.08 -17.27 3.58
CA LEU A 69 4.01 -16.00 2.87
C LEU A 69 3.53 -14.86 3.77
N ILE A 70 2.69 -15.14 4.77
CA ILE A 70 2.14 -14.10 5.67
C ILE A 70 3.26 -13.44 6.48
N PRO A 71 4.06 -14.16 7.31
CA PRO A 71 5.14 -13.53 8.04
C PRO A 71 6.18 -12.89 7.11
N ALA A 72 6.50 -13.49 5.98
CA ALA A 72 7.42 -12.90 5.00
C ALA A 72 6.89 -11.56 4.46
N ALA A 73 5.61 -11.49 4.10
CA ALA A 73 4.97 -10.25 3.65
C ALA A 73 4.95 -9.18 4.75
N VAL A 74 4.62 -9.57 5.97
CA VAL A 74 4.59 -8.66 7.13
C VAL A 74 5.98 -8.07 7.39
N ILE A 75 7.05 -8.87 7.36
CA ILE A 75 8.43 -8.41 7.58
C ILE A 75 8.87 -7.43 6.47
N ILE A 76 8.59 -7.74 5.20
CA ILE A 76 8.92 -6.84 4.10
C ILE A 76 8.20 -5.50 4.28
N GLN A 77 6.90 -5.55 4.55
CA GLN A 77 6.08 -4.35 4.76
C GLN A 77 6.50 -3.60 6.04
N PHE A 78 6.94 -4.31 7.08
CA PHE A 78 7.49 -3.71 8.30
C PHE A 78 8.72 -2.85 8.02
N CYS A 79 9.67 -3.35 7.23
CA CYS A 79 10.85 -2.57 6.82
C CYS A 79 10.43 -1.35 5.97
N CYS A 80 9.52 -1.52 5.02
CA CYS A 80 8.97 -0.42 4.21
C CYS A 80 8.24 0.62 5.07
N GLY A 81 7.62 0.20 6.17
CA GLY A 81 6.89 1.06 7.10
C GLY A 81 7.76 2.06 7.87
N SER A 82 9.10 1.90 7.85
CA SER A 82 10.04 2.88 8.39
C SER A 82 9.89 4.26 7.74
N LEU A 83 9.37 4.34 6.52
CA LEU A 83 9.02 5.60 5.86
C LEU A 83 8.05 6.44 6.69
N TYR A 84 7.08 5.84 7.38
CA TYR A 84 6.11 6.58 8.20
C TYR A 84 6.69 7.16 9.49
N ALA A 85 7.89 6.75 9.89
CA ALA A 85 8.63 7.35 10.97
C ALA A 85 9.53 8.53 10.51
N TRP A 86 9.54 8.86 9.20
CA TRP A 86 10.41 9.90 8.64
C TRP A 86 10.31 11.25 9.34
N SER A 87 9.12 11.62 9.85
CA SER A 87 8.91 12.90 10.54
C SER A 87 9.85 13.11 11.75
N VAL A 88 10.38 12.04 12.36
CA VAL A 88 11.36 12.09 13.44
C VAL A 88 12.71 12.67 12.96
N PHE A 89 13.05 12.48 11.69
CA PHE A 89 14.29 12.97 11.09
C PHE A 89 14.20 14.39 10.52
N ASN A 90 13.01 14.97 10.36
CA ASN A 90 12.83 16.25 9.69
C ASN A 90 13.75 17.35 10.26
N GLN A 91 13.63 17.63 11.56
CA GLN A 91 14.44 18.68 12.19
C GLN A 91 15.92 18.30 12.31
N PRO A 92 16.33 17.08 12.74
CA PRO A 92 17.72 16.68 12.78
C PRO A 92 18.45 16.81 11.44
N ILE A 93 17.81 16.49 10.32
CA ILE A 93 18.39 16.61 8.97
C ILE A 93 18.57 18.09 8.60
N ASP A 94 17.54 18.91 8.79
CA ASP A 94 17.62 20.34 8.47
C ASP A 94 18.71 21.02 9.28
N VAL A 95 18.77 20.78 10.60
CA VAL A 95 19.80 21.36 11.49
C VAL A 95 21.20 20.86 11.12
N LEU A 96 21.37 19.59 10.75
CA LEU A 96 22.68 19.06 10.35
C LEU A 96 23.20 19.75 9.08
N ILE A 97 22.31 20.02 8.10
CA ILE A 97 22.69 20.54 6.78
C ILE A 97 22.77 22.06 6.78
N TYR A 98 21.78 22.75 7.36
CA TYR A 98 21.63 24.20 7.28
C TYR A 98 21.99 24.96 8.57
N GLY A 99 22.13 24.26 9.70
CA GLY A 99 22.30 24.86 11.02
C GLY A 99 20.99 25.30 11.67
N GLU A 100 19.89 25.35 10.94
CA GLU A 100 18.56 25.76 11.39
C GLU A 100 17.46 24.92 10.74
N VAL A 101 16.20 25.07 11.17
CA VAL A 101 15.05 24.34 10.63
C VAL A 101 14.47 25.09 9.43
N VAL A 102 14.75 24.62 8.21
CA VAL A 102 14.29 25.21 6.92
C VAL A 102 13.13 24.48 6.28
N ASN A 103 12.64 23.39 6.85
CA ASN A 103 11.56 22.54 6.33
C ASN A 103 11.83 21.91 4.94
N MET A 104 13.10 21.64 4.63
CA MET A 104 13.49 20.95 3.40
C MET A 104 13.45 19.42 3.54
N ALA A 105 13.78 18.88 4.71
CA ALA A 105 13.78 17.43 4.96
C ALA A 105 12.41 16.76 4.74
N PRO A 106 11.25 17.34 5.08
CA PRO A 106 9.93 16.77 4.76
C PRO A 106 9.70 16.52 3.27
N ILE A 107 10.33 17.29 2.38
CA ILE A 107 10.21 17.13 0.92
C ILE A 107 10.73 15.75 0.49
N THR A 108 11.76 15.23 1.17
CA THR A 108 12.28 13.87 0.92
C THR A 108 11.20 12.81 1.05
N PHE A 109 10.35 12.90 2.08
CA PHE A 109 9.23 11.99 2.27
C PHE A 109 8.26 12.03 1.08
N TYR A 110 7.92 13.22 0.60
CA TYR A 110 7.00 13.37 -0.53
C TYR A 110 7.60 12.86 -1.85
N ILE A 111 8.91 13.07 -2.05
CA ILE A 111 9.63 12.49 -3.20
C ILE A 111 9.63 10.96 -3.10
N ALA A 112 9.88 10.39 -1.90
CA ALA A 112 9.87 8.94 -1.71
C ALA A 112 8.51 8.31 -2.02
N VAL A 113 7.42 8.94 -1.58
CA VAL A 113 6.05 8.53 -1.91
C VAL A 113 5.77 8.69 -3.41
N GLY A 114 6.27 9.76 -4.04
CA GLY A 114 6.09 10.04 -5.46
C GLY A 114 6.86 9.10 -6.39
N SER A 115 8.01 8.61 -5.94
CA SER A 115 8.91 7.74 -6.71
C SER A 115 8.51 6.27 -6.71
N PHE A 116 7.27 5.94 -6.31
CA PHE A 116 6.77 4.59 -6.14
C PHE A 116 6.97 3.72 -7.40
N GLY A 117 7.84 2.71 -7.29
CA GLY A 117 8.25 1.86 -8.41
C GLY A 117 7.29 0.70 -8.68
N LEU A 118 7.25 0.26 -9.94
CA LEU A 118 6.49 -0.91 -10.39
C LEU A 118 7.44 -1.93 -11.02
N SER A 119 7.22 -3.22 -10.77
CA SER A 119 8.00 -4.29 -11.37
C SER A 119 7.11 -5.30 -12.08
N ARG A 120 7.63 -5.83 -13.20
CA ARG A 120 6.97 -6.81 -14.07
C ARG A 120 7.37 -8.25 -13.73
N ASN A 121 8.47 -8.43 -13.02
CA ASN A 121 9.03 -9.74 -12.69
C ASN A 121 8.18 -10.47 -11.62
N GLY A 122 8.41 -11.75 -11.42
CA GLY A 122 7.75 -12.50 -10.35
C GLY A 122 8.01 -11.92 -8.95
N PRO A 123 7.21 -12.26 -7.93
CA PRO A 123 7.24 -11.56 -6.64
C PRO A 123 8.59 -11.65 -5.91
N MET A 124 9.30 -12.77 -6.04
CA MET A 124 10.62 -12.94 -5.43
C MET A 124 11.66 -12.01 -6.07
N VAL A 125 11.79 -12.04 -7.41
CA VAL A 125 12.77 -11.20 -8.13
C VAL A 125 12.47 -9.73 -7.96
N SER A 126 11.19 -9.35 -8.04
CA SER A 126 10.75 -7.97 -7.78
C SER A 126 11.11 -7.51 -6.38
N CYS A 127 10.86 -8.33 -5.37
CA CYS A 127 11.18 -7.99 -3.98
C CYS A 127 12.69 -7.83 -3.77
N LEU A 128 13.52 -8.73 -4.31
CA LEU A 128 14.98 -8.63 -4.18
C LEU A 128 15.53 -7.38 -4.88
N LEU A 129 15.04 -7.07 -6.09
CA LEU A 129 15.39 -5.83 -6.80
C LEU A 129 14.99 -4.59 -6.00
N GLY A 130 13.74 -4.56 -5.51
CA GLY A 130 13.24 -3.48 -4.69
C GLY A 130 14.03 -3.31 -3.40
N THR A 131 14.40 -4.41 -2.73
CA THR A 131 15.25 -4.40 -1.54
C THR A 131 16.62 -3.78 -1.83
N THR A 132 17.26 -4.17 -2.94
CA THR A 132 18.57 -3.62 -3.34
C THR A 132 18.46 -2.11 -3.53
N LEU A 133 17.45 -1.62 -4.25
CA LEU A 133 17.25 -0.19 -4.45
C LEU A 133 16.95 0.54 -3.13
N PHE A 134 16.11 -0.04 -2.27
CA PHE A 134 15.79 0.54 -0.97
C PHE A 134 17.02 0.71 -0.09
N VAL A 135 17.88 -0.31 -0.01
CA VAL A 135 19.11 -0.30 0.80
C VAL A 135 20.17 0.64 0.20
N VAL A 136 20.39 0.58 -1.11
CA VAL A 136 21.33 1.49 -1.80
C VAL A 136 20.92 2.95 -1.57
N GLY A 137 19.62 3.25 -1.66
CA GLY A 137 19.12 4.60 -1.38
C GLY A 137 19.36 5.05 0.06
N ASN A 138 19.25 4.14 1.06
CA ASN A 138 19.63 4.44 2.44
C ASN A 138 21.14 4.73 2.58
N TYR A 139 22.01 3.97 1.89
CA TYR A 139 23.46 4.23 1.94
C TYR A 139 23.84 5.52 1.22
N ILE A 140 23.19 5.86 0.10
CA ILE A 140 23.37 7.18 -0.55
C ILE A 140 22.93 8.29 0.41
N THR A 141 21.85 8.09 1.16
CA THR A 141 21.39 9.07 2.16
C THR A 141 22.40 9.25 3.28
N ALA A 142 23.00 8.16 3.76
CA ALA A 142 24.07 8.24 4.76
C ALA A 142 25.27 9.10 4.25
N LEU A 143 25.68 8.86 2.99
CA LEU A 143 26.72 9.66 2.34
C LEU A 143 26.29 11.13 2.17
N ALA A 144 25.04 11.36 1.78
CA ALA A 144 24.48 12.70 1.62
C ALA A 144 24.51 13.51 2.93
N LEU A 145 24.18 12.88 4.05
CA LEU A 145 24.20 13.50 5.37
C LEU A 145 25.64 13.74 5.87
N TYR A 146 26.56 12.84 5.54
CA TYR A 146 27.98 13.04 5.83
C TYR A 146 28.54 14.24 5.05
N LEU A 147 28.17 14.39 3.77
CA LEU A 147 28.57 15.50 2.90
C LEU A 147 27.71 16.78 3.11
N ARG A 148 26.65 16.72 3.92
CA ARG A 148 25.67 17.81 4.17
C ARG A 148 24.99 18.33 2.91
N LEU A 149 24.60 17.43 1.99
CA LEU A 149 24.00 17.75 0.70
C LEU A 149 22.54 17.31 0.64
N ILE A 150 21.58 18.22 0.81
CA ILE A 150 20.14 17.90 0.83
C ILE A 150 19.66 17.30 -0.51
N TRP A 151 20.12 17.80 -1.65
CA TRP A 151 19.71 17.27 -2.94
C TRP A 151 20.09 15.79 -3.12
N LEU A 152 21.19 15.35 -2.51
CA LEU A 152 21.63 13.96 -2.54
C LEU A 152 20.77 13.10 -1.58
N VAL A 153 20.19 13.68 -0.52
CA VAL A 153 19.15 13.03 0.32
C VAL A 153 17.89 12.80 -0.53
N PHE A 154 17.48 13.76 -1.36
CA PHE A 154 16.35 13.63 -2.27
C PHE A 154 16.56 12.48 -3.28
N VAL A 155 17.76 12.38 -3.85
CA VAL A 155 18.12 11.28 -4.79
C VAL A 155 18.21 9.94 -4.06
N GLY A 156 18.87 9.89 -2.91
CA GLY A 156 19.09 8.65 -2.15
C GLY A 156 17.78 8.11 -1.58
N TYR A 157 17.24 8.76 -0.57
CA TYR A 157 16.03 8.29 0.09
C TYR A 157 14.77 8.58 -0.74
N GLY A 158 14.66 9.76 -1.30
CA GLY A 158 13.49 10.17 -2.07
C GLY A 158 13.30 9.30 -3.31
N ILE A 159 14.23 9.34 -4.25
CA ILE A 159 14.06 8.65 -5.53
C ILE A 159 14.43 7.16 -5.40
N THR A 160 15.67 6.85 -5.02
CA THR A 160 16.19 5.47 -5.09
C THR A 160 15.50 4.56 -4.10
N SER A 161 15.40 4.95 -2.82
CA SER A 161 14.66 4.18 -1.81
C SER A 161 13.16 4.16 -2.11
N GLY A 162 12.57 5.27 -2.61
CA GLY A 162 11.16 5.35 -2.97
C GLY A 162 10.76 4.36 -4.05
N VAL A 163 11.55 4.25 -5.14
CA VAL A 163 11.34 3.23 -6.19
C VAL A 163 11.43 1.83 -5.61
N GLY A 164 12.47 1.55 -4.81
CA GLY A 164 12.65 0.25 -4.14
C GLY A 164 11.48 -0.10 -3.24
N LEU A 165 11.01 0.85 -2.44
CA LEU A 165 9.86 0.70 -1.53
C LEU A 165 8.59 0.36 -2.30
N GLY A 166 8.31 1.04 -3.40
CA GLY A 166 7.12 0.77 -4.22
C GLY A 166 7.09 -0.64 -4.77
N ILE A 167 8.21 -1.12 -5.29
CA ILE A 167 8.35 -2.50 -5.80
C ILE A 167 8.14 -3.51 -4.65
N CYS A 168 8.76 -3.28 -3.50
CA CYS A 168 8.63 -4.14 -2.32
C CYS A 168 7.22 -4.12 -1.72
N TYR A 169 6.49 -3.01 -1.86
CA TYR A 169 5.12 -2.91 -1.36
C TYR A 169 4.14 -3.81 -2.12
N ILE A 170 4.20 -3.80 -3.46
CA ILE A 170 3.23 -4.51 -4.31
C ILE A 170 3.49 -6.02 -4.35
N SER A 171 4.76 -6.43 -4.34
CA SER A 171 5.15 -7.82 -4.55
C SER A 171 4.52 -8.81 -3.56
N PRO A 172 4.58 -8.62 -2.23
CA PRO A 172 3.97 -9.55 -1.28
C PRO A 172 2.44 -9.49 -1.29
N VAL A 173 1.83 -8.30 -1.52
CA VAL A 173 0.37 -8.15 -1.60
C VAL A 173 -0.19 -8.96 -2.77
N SER A 174 0.45 -8.83 -3.94
CA SER A 174 0.06 -9.58 -5.15
C SER A 174 0.23 -11.09 -4.97
N ALA A 175 1.30 -11.54 -4.31
CA ALA A 175 1.52 -12.95 -4.02
C ALA A 175 0.44 -13.51 -3.10
N LEU A 176 0.17 -12.83 -1.97
CA LEU A 176 -0.82 -13.29 -1.00
C LEU A 176 -2.23 -13.37 -1.58
N GLN A 177 -2.65 -12.42 -2.41
CA GLN A 177 -3.98 -12.46 -3.04
C GLN A 177 -4.16 -13.65 -3.98
N LYS A 178 -3.10 -14.08 -4.65
CA LYS A 178 -3.12 -15.27 -5.52
C LYS A 178 -3.15 -16.58 -4.72
N TRP A 179 -2.51 -16.63 -3.54
CA TRP A 179 -2.49 -17.81 -2.68
C TRP A 179 -3.70 -17.97 -1.77
N PHE A 180 -4.45 -16.87 -1.51
CA PHE A 180 -5.62 -16.85 -0.63
C PHE A 180 -6.87 -16.30 -1.34
N PRO A 181 -7.35 -16.96 -2.41
CA PRO A 181 -8.56 -16.52 -3.13
C PRO A 181 -9.82 -16.61 -2.27
N ASP A 182 -9.83 -17.51 -1.28
CA ASP A 182 -10.90 -17.74 -0.33
C ASP A 182 -11.08 -16.60 0.68
N LYS A 183 -10.02 -15.86 1.01
CA LYS A 183 -10.00 -14.82 2.06
C LYS A 183 -9.26 -13.56 1.61
N ARG A 184 -9.63 -13.01 0.45
CA ARG A 184 -8.93 -11.88 -0.20
C ARG A 184 -8.79 -10.65 0.70
N GLY A 185 -9.85 -10.28 1.46
CA GLY A 185 -9.81 -9.14 2.36
C GLY A 185 -8.82 -9.34 3.51
N MET A 186 -8.89 -10.50 4.17
CA MET A 186 -7.94 -10.85 5.24
C MET A 186 -6.50 -10.91 4.70
N ALA A 187 -6.27 -11.53 3.55
CA ALA A 187 -4.96 -11.64 2.93
C ALA A 187 -4.38 -10.26 2.59
N SER A 188 -5.19 -9.34 2.05
CA SER A 188 -4.79 -7.95 1.79
C SER A 188 -4.43 -7.22 3.07
N GLY A 189 -5.29 -7.29 4.09
CA GLY A 189 -5.06 -6.63 5.38
C GLY A 189 -3.78 -7.12 6.06
N LEU A 190 -3.57 -8.44 6.12
CA LEU A 190 -2.35 -9.04 6.67
C LEU A 190 -1.11 -8.68 5.85
N ALA A 191 -1.23 -8.65 4.51
CA ALA A 191 -0.11 -8.26 3.66
C ALA A 191 0.40 -6.85 3.97
N VAL A 192 -0.50 -5.88 4.20
CA VAL A 192 -0.12 -4.47 4.36
C VAL A 192 -0.02 -4.01 5.82
N CYS A 193 -0.43 -4.82 6.79
CA CYS A 193 -0.39 -4.43 8.21
C CYS A 193 1.04 -4.15 8.69
N GLY A 194 2.03 -4.87 8.18
CA GLY A 194 3.44 -4.66 8.49
C GLY A 194 3.89 -3.22 8.30
N PHE A 195 3.36 -2.52 7.30
CA PHE A 195 3.70 -1.12 7.02
C PHE A 195 3.34 -0.18 8.19
N GLY A 196 2.18 -0.38 8.81
CA GLY A 196 1.81 0.33 10.05
C GLY A 196 2.67 -0.09 11.24
N ALA A 197 2.97 -1.39 11.37
CA ALA A 197 3.81 -1.93 12.43
C ALA A 197 5.25 -1.37 12.39
N GLY A 198 5.79 -1.13 11.18
CA GLY A 198 7.11 -0.55 10.99
C GLY A 198 7.24 0.82 11.65
N SER A 199 6.26 1.70 11.48
CA SER A 199 6.30 3.02 12.10
C SER A 199 6.29 2.99 13.63
N ILE A 200 5.66 1.98 14.24
CA ILE A 200 5.62 1.81 15.72
C ILE A 200 7.03 1.63 16.27
N ILE A 201 7.78 0.73 15.68
CA ILE A 201 9.12 0.38 16.16
C ILE A 201 10.16 1.42 15.70
N PHE A 202 10.15 1.78 14.41
CA PHE A 202 11.18 2.67 13.86
C PHE A 202 11.09 4.08 14.43
N ALA A 203 9.90 4.62 14.73
CA ALA A 203 9.78 5.93 15.40
C ALA A 203 10.48 5.97 16.76
N LYS A 204 10.49 4.85 17.50
CA LYS A 204 11.17 4.75 18.80
C LYS A 204 12.64 4.35 18.69
N VAL A 205 13.02 3.58 17.67
CA VAL A 205 14.41 3.13 17.48
C VAL A 205 15.28 4.21 16.85
N GLN A 206 14.73 5.02 15.94
CA GLN A 206 15.48 6.01 15.16
C GLN A 206 16.10 7.10 16.04
N LEU A 207 15.37 7.62 17.03
CA LEU A 207 15.83 8.72 17.88
C LEU A 207 17.03 8.31 18.77
N PRO A 208 16.97 7.23 19.57
CA PRO A 208 18.12 6.75 20.33
C PRO A 208 19.30 6.36 19.44
N LEU A 209 19.03 5.74 18.27
CA LEU A 209 20.08 5.31 17.35
C LEU A 209 20.84 6.53 16.84
N TYR A 210 20.14 7.55 16.36
CA TYR A 210 20.79 8.77 15.86
C TYR A 210 21.55 9.52 16.96
N ASN A 211 21.06 9.52 18.20
CA ASN A 211 21.73 10.15 19.34
C ASN A 211 23.05 9.43 19.72
N ASN A 212 23.13 8.10 19.55
CA ASN A 212 24.29 7.32 19.92
C ASN A 212 25.36 7.22 18.82
N VAL A 213 24.94 7.03 17.54
CA VAL A 213 25.88 6.77 16.43
C VAL A 213 25.96 7.94 15.44
N GLY A 214 25.12 8.95 15.59
CA GLY A 214 25.01 10.06 14.64
C GLY A 214 24.11 9.73 13.45
N LEU A 215 23.62 10.79 12.80
CA LEU A 215 22.60 10.69 11.77
C LEU A 215 23.06 9.91 10.51
N PRO A 216 24.29 10.09 9.97
CA PRO A 216 24.74 9.32 8.81
C PRO A 216 24.82 7.81 9.08
N LEU A 217 25.40 7.40 10.21
CA LEU A 217 25.54 5.98 10.56
C LEU A 217 24.19 5.34 10.87
N THR A 218 23.19 6.10 11.32
CA THR A 218 21.83 5.62 11.51
C THR A 218 21.27 5.02 10.22
N PHE A 219 21.45 5.68 9.07
CA PHE A 219 20.97 5.17 7.77
C PHE A 219 21.77 3.94 7.29
N VAL A 220 23.05 3.84 7.65
CA VAL A 220 23.86 2.62 7.36
C VAL A 220 23.35 1.44 8.16
N VAL A 221 23.14 1.60 9.46
CA VAL A 221 22.65 0.54 10.36
C VAL A 221 21.25 0.09 9.93
N LEU A 222 20.33 1.03 9.73
CA LEU A 222 18.96 0.71 9.31
C LEU A 222 18.95 0.02 7.94
N GLY A 223 19.72 0.53 6.96
CA GLY A 223 19.84 -0.09 5.63
C GLY A 223 20.35 -1.53 5.71
N SER A 224 21.33 -1.80 6.58
CA SER A 224 21.88 -3.16 6.79
C SER A 224 20.85 -4.11 7.42
N VAL A 225 20.07 -3.63 8.39
CA VAL A 225 18.98 -4.40 9.00
C VAL A 225 17.90 -4.72 7.95
N TYR A 226 17.51 -3.73 7.14
CA TYR A 226 16.54 -3.92 6.06
C TYR A 226 17.03 -4.94 5.04
N LEU A 227 18.32 -4.89 4.66
CA LEU A 227 18.92 -5.84 3.72
C LEU A 227 18.70 -7.28 4.18
N VAL A 228 19.09 -7.59 5.42
CA VAL A 228 18.98 -8.94 5.97
C VAL A 228 17.52 -9.39 6.04
N LEU A 229 16.65 -8.60 6.65
CA LEU A 229 15.25 -8.98 6.86
C LEU A 229 14.49 -9.13 5.56
N MET A 230 14.66 -8.18 4.62
CA MET A 230 13.91 -8.18 3.37
C MET A 230 14.43 -9.22 2.37
N VAL A 231 15.74 -9.52 2.33
CA VAL A 231 16.27 -10.59 1.49
C VAL A 231 15.78 -11.95 1.98
N LEU A 232 15.89 -12.25 3.28
CA LEU A 232 15.40 -13.51 3.83
C LEU A 232 13.90 -13.72 3.59
N SER A 233 13.11 -12.67 3.78
CA SER A 233 11.68 -12.71 3.53
C SER A 233 11.34 -12.78 2.04
N GLY A 234 12.10 -12.07 1.19
CA GLY A 234 11.91 -12.05 -0.27
C GLY A 234 12.11 -13.43 -0.90
N LEU A 235 13.06 -14.22 -0.39
CA LEU A 235 13.32 -15.60 -0.84
C LEU A 235 12.13 -16.55 -0.59
N VAL A 236 11.23 -16.21 0.31
CA VAL A 236 10.00 -16.98 0.59
C VAL A 236 8.90 -16.69 -0.43
N LEU A 237 8.91 -15.51 -1.07
CA LEU A 237 7.83 -15.09 -1.97
C LEU A 237 7.77 -15.92 -3.25
N ARG A 238 6.58 -16.47 -3.55
CA ARG A 238 6.31 -17.33 -4.71
C ARG A 238 4.93 -17.07 -5.30
N THR A 239 4.77 -17.42 -6.57
CA THR A 239 3.44 -17.48 -7.20
C THR A 239 2.88 -18.90 -7.08
N PRO A 240 1.55 -19.08 -6.97
CA PRO A 240 0.97 -20.41 -6.97
C PRO A 240 1.22 -21.14 -8.30
N PRO A 241 1.22 -22.49 -8.29
CA PRO A 241 1.31 -23.27 -9.52
C PRO A 241 0.08 -23.03 -10.43
N PRO A 242 0.20 -23.33 -11.73
CA PRO A 242 -0.95 -23.32 -12.62
C PRO A 242 -2.08 -24.21 -12.07
N ASN A 243 -3.34 -23.78 -12.20
CA ASN A 243 -4.53 -24.49 -11.71
C ASN A 243 -4.64 -24.66 -10.19
N PHE A 244 -3.96 -23.80 -9.40
CA PHE A 244 -4.11 -23.79 -7.95
C PHE A 244 -5.53 -23.34 -7.55
N SER A 245 -6.28 -24.26 -6.93
CA SER A 245 -7.60 -23.99 -6.35
C SER A 245 -7.60 -24.39 -4.87
N VAL A 246 -8.33 -23.65 -4.05
CA VAL A 246 -8.49 -23.94 -2.62
C VAL A 246 -9.86 -24.57 -2.42
N GLY A 247 -9.93 -25.84 -1.99
CA GLY A 247 -11.17 -26.48 -1.56
C GLY A 247 -11.79 -27.49 -2.55
N SER A 248 -11.01 -28.15 -3.41
CA SER A 248 -11.52 -29.20 -4.31
C SER A 248 -11.52 -30.62 -3.71
N ASP A 249 -11.67 -30.77 -2.40
CA ASP A 249 -11.81 -32.09 -1.75
C ASP A 249 -13.30 -32.41 -1.36
N GLN A 250 -14.24 -32.07 -2.24
CA GLN A 250 -15.56 -32.72 -2.19
C GLN A 250 -15.91 -33.22 -3.58
N THR A 251 -15.38 -34.40 -3.88
CA THR A 251 -15.87 -35.22 -4.99
C THR A 251 -17.17 -35.88 -4.57
N GLU A 252 -18.27 -35.18 -4.71
CA GLU A 252 -19.58 -35.83 -4.72
C GLU A 252 -19.96 -36.09 -6.19
N ASN A 253 -19.95 -37.38 -6.56
CA ASN A 253 -20.46 -37.89 -7.83
C ASN A 253 -19.80 -37.41 -9.13
N GLY A 254 -18.47 -37.36 -9.24
CA GLY A 254 -17.81 -37.29 -10.55
C GLY A 254 -18.07 -36.03 -11.38
N LYS A 255 -18.70 -34.99 -10.81
CA LYS A 255 -18.84 -33.66 -11.38
C LYS A 255 -18.02 -32.72 -10.50
N VAL A 256 -17.01 -32.11 -11.10
CA VAL A 256 -16.33 -30.95 -10.51
C VAL A 256 -17.40 -29.87 -10.35
N VAL A 257 -17.95 -29.74 -9.15
CA VAL A 257 -18.77 -28.59 -8.80
C VAL A 257 -17.78 -27.47 -8.55
N GLU A 258 -17.51 -26.69 -9.60
CA GLU A 258 -16.90 -25.39 -9.42
C GLU A 258 -17.75 -24.65 -8.39
N ALA A 259 -17.22 -24.46 -7.19
CA ALA A 259 -17.82 -23.60 -6.20
C ALA A 259 -17.73 -22.15 -6.72
N HIS A 260 -18.62 -21.81 -7.65
CA HIS A 260 -18.91 -20.43 -7.98
C HIS A 260 -19.53 -19.81 -6.73
N ALA A 261 -18.69 -19.12 -5.95
CA ALA A 261 -19.20 -18.16 -4.98
C ALA A 261 -20.08 -17.18 -5.77
N ASN A 262 -21.39 -17.24 -5.52
CA ASN A 262 -22.41 -16.45 -6.19
C ASN A 262 -21.95 -14.99 -6.31
N GLY A 263 -21.63 -14.55 -7.51
CA GLY A 263 -21.31 -13.15 -7.83
C GLY A 263 -19.89 -12.87 -8.28
N ASP A 264 -19.14 -13.86 -8.80
CA ASP A 264 -17.85 -13.57 -9.43
C ASP A 264 -18.04 -12.64 -10.64
N PRO A 265 -17.27 -11.53 -10.72
CA PRO A 265 -17.28 -10.70 -11.92
C PRO A 265 -16.78 -11.50 -13.11
N PRO A 266 -17.21 -11.17 -14.33
CA PRO A 266 -16.83 -11.92 -15.52
C PRO A 266 -15.28 -12.02 -15.60
N ASP A 267 -14.80 -13.23 -15.71
CA ASP A 267 -13.38 -13.64 -15.58
C ASP A 267 -12.37 -12.96 -16.55
N LYS A 268 -12.79 -12.00 -17.37
CA LYS A 268 -11.95 -11.47 -18.46
C LYS A 268 -12.14 -9.99 -18.75
N ILE A 269 -12.14 -9.12 -17.74
CA ILE A 269 -12.01 -7.70 -18.05
C ILE A 269 -10.54 -7.43 -18.37
N SER A 270 -10.26 -6.91 -19.57
CA SER A 270 -8.90 -6.52 -19.95
C SER A 270 -8.42 -5.40 -18.99
N LEU A 271 -7.10 -5.35 -18.70
CA LEU A 271 -6.53 -4.29 -17.87
C LEU A 271 -6.89 -2.89 -18.38
N ILE A 272 -6.89 -2.70 -19.70
CA ILE A 272 -7.22 -1.41 -20.32
C ILE A 272 -8.69 -1.06 -20.13
N ASP A 273 -9.59 -2.02 -20.32
CA ASP A 273 -11.04 -1.81 -20.12
C ASP A 273 -11.33 -1.47 -18.64
N ALA A 274 -10.62 -2.10 -17.70
CA ALA A 274 -10.71 -1.74 -16.29
C ALA A 274 -10.24 -0.30 -16.04
N LEU A 275 -9.05 0.08 -16.51
CA LEU A 275 -8.45 1.40 -16.29
C LEU A 275 -9.23 2.54 -16.96
N THR A 276 -9.85 2.27 -18.11
CA THR A 276 -10.65 3.28 -18.83
C THR A 276 -12.08 3.40 -18.30
N SER A 277 -12.51 2.47 -17.43
CA SER A 277 -13.83 2.51 -16.84
C SER A 277 -14.02 3.72 -15.93
N ASN A 278 -15.23 4.29 -15.92
CA ASN A 278 -15.56 5.38 -15.00
C ASN A 278 -15.47 4.93 -13.54
N ASN A 279 -15.76 3.66 -13.27
CA ASN A 279 -15.68 3.11 -11.92
C ASN A 279 -14.24 3.16 -11.38
N TYR A 280 -13.24 2.78 -12.18
CA TYR A 280 -11.84 2.87 -11.79
C TYR A 280 -11.40 4.32 -11.55
N ARG A 281 -11.86 5.27 -12.38
CA ARG A 281 -11.55 6.72 -12.21
C ARG A 281 -12.13 7.26 -10.90
N PHE A 282 -13.35 6.89 -10.55
CA PHE A 282 -13.95 7.28 -9.26
C PHE A 282 -13.24 6.63 -8.08
N MET A 283 -12.86 5.35 -8.19
CA MET A 283 -12.04 4.68 -7.17
C MET A 283 -10.67 5.33 -7.01
N TYR A 284 -10.07 5.81 -8.09
CA TYR A 284 -8.81 6.55 -8.07
C TYR A 284 -8.95 7.87 -7.30
N ALA A 285 -9.96 8.67 -7.62
CA ALA A 285 -10.25 9.93 -6.93
C ALA A 285 -10.56 9.71 -5.44
N MET A 286 -11.34 8.70 -5.12
CA MET A 286 -11.65 8.28 -3.76
C MET A 286 -10.37 7.91 -2.96
N LEU A 287 -9.47 7.14 -3.55
CA LEU A 287 -8.21 6.73 -2.90
C LEU A 287 -7.25 7.91 -2.73
N LEU A 288 -7.17 8.82 -3.73
CA LEU A 288 -6.40 10.05 -3.64
C LEU A 288 -6.87 10.89 -2.44
N ALA A 289 -8.18 11.11 -2.34
CA ALA A 289 -8.79 11.85 -1.24
C ALA A 289 -8.53 11.21 0.13
N ASN A 290 -8.66 9.88 0.22
CA ASN A 290 -8.35 9.14 1.45
C ASN A 290 -6.87 9.25 1.85
N SER A 291 -5.98 9.41 0.87
CA SER A 291 -4.53 9.39 1.10
C SER A 291 -3.95 10.74 1.47
N ILE A 292 -4.49 11.84 0.94
CA ILE A 292 -3.85 13.15 1.01
C ILE A 292 -3.69 13.66 2.45
N PHE A 293 -4.74 13.56 3.26
CA PHE A 293 -4.69 14.03 4.63
C PHE A 293 -3.81 13.14 5.52
N GLY A 294 -3.93 11.83 5.38
CA GLY A 294 -3.09 10.89 6.14
C GLY A 294 -1.60 11.06 5.86
N LEU A 295 -1.20 11.31 4.61
CA LEU A 295 0.19 11.54 4.23
C LEU A 295 0.74 12.84 4.83
N VAL A 296 -0.03 13.94 4.77
CA VAL A 296 0.37 15.22 5.37
C VAL A 296 0.55 15.05 6.88
N VAL A 297 -0.42 14.42 7.56
CA VAL A 297 -0.33 14.16 9.02
C VAL A 297 0.90 13.35 9.35
N ILE A 298 1.13 12.21 8.69
CA ILE A 298 2.27 11.34 8.98
C ILE A 298 3.59 12.08 8.78
N SER A 299 3.69 12.91 7.73
CA SER A 299 4.93 13.65 7.43
C SER A 299 5.23 14.79 8.42
N ARG A 300 4.24 15.30 9.13
CA ARG A 300 4.35 16.49 10.01
C ARG A 300 3.99 16.23 11.47
N LEU A 301 3.53 15.03 11.82
CA LEU A 301 2.97 14.74 13.14
C LEU A 301 3.95 15.05 14.29
N ALA A 302 5.22 14.66 14.18
CA ALA A 302 6.24 15.00 15.17
C ALA A 302 6.45 16.52 15.29
N ASN A 303 6.44 17.23 14.14
CA ASN A 303 6.58 18.68 14.10
C ASN A 303 5.37 19.37 14.76
N MET A 304 4.13 18.97 14.42
CA MET A 304 2.91 19.52 15.01
C MET A 304 2.89 19.35 16.54
N THR A 305 3.30 18.16 17.00
CA THR A 305 3.36 17.84 18.44
C THR A 305 4.33 18.77 19.18
N LYS A 306 5.49 19.06 18.60
CA LYS A 306 6.49 19.96 19.17
C LYS A 306 6.07 21.43 19.05
N GLU A 307 5.66 21.87 17.86
CA GLU A 307 5.45 23.27 17.53
C GLU A 307 4.16 23.83 18.13
N ILE A 308 3.02 23.09 18.03
CA ILE A 308 1.73 23.57 18.54
C ILE A 308 1.62 23.35 20.06
N PHE A 309 2.12 22.19 20.56
CA PHE A 309 1.89 21.76 21.95
C PHE A 309 3.14 21.82 22.82
N GLY A 310 4.28 22.29 22.31
CA GLY A 310 5.53 22.45 23.07
C GLY A 310 6.12 21.15 23.61
N LYS A 311 5.82 20.01 22.96
CA LYS A 311 6.25 18.69 23.42
C LYS A 311 7.71 18.39 23.06
N THR A 312 8.34 17.48 23.81
CA THR A 312 9.70 17.02 23.56
C THR A 312 9.80 16.15 22.30
N PRO A 313 11.00 16.00 21.70
CA PRO A 313 11.21 15.10 20.57
C PRO A 313 10.83 13.64 20.87
N ASP A 314 11.05 13.15 22.11
CA ASP A 314 10.68 11.80 22.52
C ASP A 314 9.16 11.62 22.62
N GLU A 315 8.46 12.62 23.16
CA GLU A 315 6.99 12.64 23.14
C GLU A 315 6.45 12.63 21.70
N GLY A 316 7.06 13.43 20.79
CA GLY A 316 6.74 13.44 19.37
C GLY A 316 6.92 12.06 18.72
N ALA A 317 8.05 11.41 18.99
CA ALA A 317 8.33 10.05 18.52
C ALA A 317 7.31 9.02 19.08
N THR A 318 6.90 9.20 20.34
CA THR A 318 5.87 8.37 20.98
C THR A 318 4.52 8.54 20.28
N VAL A 319 4.11 9.77 19.97
CA VAL A 319 2.87 10.06 19.24
C VAL A 319 2.90 9.42 17.85
N VAL A 320 4.01 9.52 17.11
CA VAL A 320 4.18 8.86 15.79
C VAL A 320 4.09 7.34 15.92
N SER A 321 4.68 6.76 16.97
CA SER A 321 4.61 5.32 17.24
C SER A 321 3.16 4.86 17.49
N ILE A 322 2.43 5.56 18.38
CA ILE A 322 1.01 5.25 18.66
C ILE A 322 0.16 5.45 17.41
N ASN A 323 0.41 6.50 16.64
CA ASN A 323 -0.24 6.74 15.36
C ASN A 323 -0.06 5.57 14.38
N GLY A 324 1.13 4.96 14.36
CA GLY A 324 1.42 3.74 13.62
C GLY A 324 0.57 2.55 14.07
N LEU A 325 0.30 2.41 15.37
CA LEU A 325 -0.59 1.37 15.90
C LEU A 325 -2.03 1.53 15.39
N PHE A 326 -2.55 2.76 15.37
CA PHE A 326 -3.87 3.04 14.80
C PHE A 326 -3.91 2.82 13.28
N ASN A 327 -2.84 3.14 12.56
CA ASN A 327 -2.71 2.84 11.13
C ASN A 327 -2.77 1.32 10.86
N LEU A 328 -2.00 0.54 11.61
CA LEU A 328 -2.03 -0.93 11.56
C LEU A 328 -3.42 -1.47 11.91
N GLY A 329 -4.00 -1.01 13.00
CA GLY A 329 -5.35 -1.40 13.42
C GLY A 329 -6.39 -1.12 12.34
N GLY A 330 -6.33 0.06 11.71
CA GLY A 330 -7.19 0.42 10.59
C GLY A 330 -7.07 -0.54 9.42
N ARG A 331 -5.85 -0.89 9.01
CA ARG A 331 -5.60 -1.86 7.93
C ARG A 331 -6.23 -3.21 8.21
N LEU A 332 -6.09 -3.74 9.41
CA LEU A 332 -6.64 -5.04 9.78
C LEU A 332 -8.16 -5.00 9.99
N CYS A 333 -8.62 -4.12 10.87
CA CYS A 333 -10.02 -4.05 11.26
C CYS A 333 -10.94 -3.76 10.07
N PHE A 334 -10.63 -2.74 9.26
CA PHE A 334 -11.47 -2.40 8.10
C PHE A 334 -11.37 -3.42 6.97
N SER A 335 -10.22 -4.09 6.79
CA SER A 335 -10.12 -5.17 5.81
C SER A 335 -11.05 -6.32 6.16
N ILE A 336 -11.06 -6.75 7.42
CA ILE A 336 -11.97 -7.77 7.93
C ILE A 336 -13.42 -7.27 7.86
N LEU A 337 -13.69 -6.07 8.39
CA LEU A 337 -15.01 -5.45 8.41
C LEU A 337 -15.60 -5.33 6.99
N SER A 338 -14.75 -5.01 6.00
CA SER A 338 -15.19 -4.85 4.62
C SER A 338 -15.66 -6.16 3.96
N ASP A 339 -15.25 -7.33 4.49
CA ASP A 339 -15.78 -8.62 4.06
C ASP A 339 -17.24 -8.81 4.50
N TYR A 340 -17.67 -8.05 5.50
CA TYR A 340 -19.01 -8.13 6.09
C TYR A 340 -19.93 -7.00 5.62
N ILE A 341 -19.53 -5.74 5.81
CA ILE A 341 -20.40 -4.58 5.49
C ILE A 341 -20.27 -4.11 4.03
N GLY A 342 -19.26 -4.61 3.32
CA GLY A 342 -18.96 -4.23 1.93
C GLY A 342 -17.83 -3.21 1.81
N ARG A 343 -17.25 -3.12 0.61
CA ARG A 343 -16.05 -2.31 0.35
C ARG A 343 -16.36 -0.82 0.28
N LYS A 344 -17.40 -0.47 -0.48
CA LYS A 344 -17.87 0.91 -0.64
C LYS A 344 -18.31 1.51 0.68
N ASN A 345 -19.07 0.75 1.49
CA ASN A 345 -19.56 1.20 2.80
C ASN A 345 -18.40 1.54 3.76
N CYS A 346 -17.31 0.76 3.74
CA CYS A 346 -16.11 1.09 4.51
C CYS A 346 -15.51 2.44 4.08
N PHE A 347 -15.40 2.71 2.78
CA PHE A 347 -14.90 4.00 2.30
C PHE A 347 -15.82 5.17 2.64
N ILE A 348 -17.15 4.95 2.67
CA ILE A 348 -18.11 5.97 3.16
C ILE A 348 -17.78 6.34 4.61
N ILE A 349 -17.60 5.35 5.47
CA ILE A 349 -17.23 5.57 6.89
C ILE A 349 -15.91 6.34 6.99
N MET A 350 -14.87 5.89 6.27
CA MET A 350 -13.54 6.50 6.33
C MET A 350 -13.54 7.96 5.89
N LEU A 351 -14.09 8.28 4.72
CA LEU A 351 -14.09 9.65 4.19
C LEU A 351 -15.02 10.57 4.97
N THR A 352 -16.18 10.08 5.44
CA THR A 352 -17.07 10.87 6.29
C THR A 352 -16.41 11.22 7.62
N SER A 353 -15.73 10.27 8.26
CA SER A 353 -14.95 10.52 9.49
C SER A 353 -13.86 11.57 9.27
N GLN A 354 -13.13 11.48 8.13
CA GLN A 354 -12.11 12.48 7.79
C GLN A 354 -12.70 13.87 7.59
N LEU A 355 -13.85 14.02 6.92
CA LEU A 355 -14.52 15.32 6.73
C LEU A 355 -14.95 15.95 8.06
N ILE A 356 -15.52 15.17 8.98
CA ILE A 356 -15.90 15.66 10.31
C ILE A 356 -14.67 16.17 11.06
N ILE A 357 -13.57 15.43 11.03
CA ILE A 357 -12.32 15.79 11.71
C ILE A 357 -11.71 17.04 11.08
N LEU A 358 -11.63 17.12 9.73
CA LEU A 358 -11.10 18.29 9.04
C LEU A 358 -11.89 19.55 9.38
N GLY A 359 -13.24 19.46 9.47
CA GLY A 359 -14.08 20.58 9.86
C GLY A 359 -13.86 21.07 11.30
N SER A 360 -13.45 20.18 12.21
CA SER A 360 -13.19 20.52 13.63
C SER A 360 -11.72 20.84 13.94
N PHE A 361 -10.81 20.57 13.01
CA PHE A 361 -9.37 20.62 13.25
C PHE A 361 -8.86 22.00 13.71
N SER A 362 -9.28 23.06 13.01
CA SER A 362 -8.89 24.44 13.37
C SER A 362 -9.30 24.81 14.79
N THR A 363 -10.49 24.41 15.24
CA THR A 363 -10.93 24.67 16.61
C THR A 363 -10.03 23.93 17.62
N ILE A 364 -9.72 22.65 17.36
CA ILE A 364 -8.90 21.82 18.25
C ILE A 364 -7.49 22.40 18.41
N THR A 365 -6.86 22.84 17.33
CA THR A 365 -5.50 23.41 17.36
C THR A 365 -5.47 24.80 17.97
N THR A 366 -6.47 25.65 17.71
CA THR A 366 -6.57 26.99 18.27
C THR A 366 -6.84 26.96 19.78
N THR A 367 -7.68 26.03 20.25
CA THR A 367 -7.92 25.82 21.68
C THR A 367 -6.79 25.06 22.38
N GLN A 368 -5.78 24.62 21.62
CA GLN A 368 -4.64 23.82 22.10
C GLN A 368 -5.05 22.58 22.93
N THR A 369 -6.16 21.97 22.58
CA THR A 369 -6.68 20.79 23.28
C THR A 369 -5.93 19.54 22.85
N TYR A 370 -4.82 19.23 23.52
CA TYR A 370 -3.88 18.17 23.12
C TYR A 370 -4.52 16.78 22.96
N TRP A 371 -5.36 16.36 23.91
CA TRP A 371 -6.02 15.05 23.83
C TRP A 371 -6.99 14.92 22.66
N ALA A 372 -7.72 15.97 22.35
CA ALA A 372 -8.59 16.01 21.16
C ALA A 372 -7.77 15.95 19.88
N PHE A 373 -6.64 16.65 19.82
CA PHE A 373 -5.68 16.56 18.71
C PHE A 373 -5.19 15.12 18.53
N LEU A 374 -4.72 14.46 19.59
CA LEU A 374 -4.24 13.06 19.49
C LEU A 374 -5.33 12.12 18.97
N MET A 375 -6.54 12.20 19.52
CA MET A 375 -7.66 11.36 19.08
C MET A 375 -7.99 11.56 17.60
N THR A 376 -8.02 12.82 17.13
CA THR A 376 -8.28 13.11 15.72
C THR A 376 -7.19 12.56 14.82
N MET A 377 -5.90 12.69 15.18
CA MET A 377 -4.77 12.15 14.43
C MET A 377 -4.84 10.62 14.35
N PHE A 378 -5.16 9.94 15.45
CA PHE A 378 -5.26 8.49 15.50
C PHE A 378 -6.43 7.95 14.65
N ILE A 379 -7.59 8.62 14.68
CA ILE A 379 -8.73 8.23 13.83
C ILE A 379 -8.38 8.43 12.34
N ILE A 380 -7.76 9.55 11.98
CA ILE A 380 -7.31 9.81 10.60
C ILE A 380 -6.34 8.73 10.14
N SER A 381 -5.36 8.40 10.98
CA SER A 381 -4.37 7.38 10.66
C SER A 381 -5.01 6.00 10.47
N SER A 382 -6.02 5.69 11.29
CA SER A 382 -6.82 4.46 11.14
C SER A 382 -7.58 4.44 9.81
N CYS A 383 -8.28 5.54 9.45
CA CYS A 383 -9.00 5.66 8.18
C CYS A 383 -8.05 5.62 6.97
N TYR A 384 -6.90 6.28 7.08
CA TYR A 384 -5.87 6.26 6.05
C TYR A 384 -5.32 4.84 5.83
N GLY A 385 -4.93 4.15 6.90
CA GLY A 385 -4.46 2.77 6.84
C GLY A 385 -5.52 1.82 6.28
N ALA A 386 -6.78 1.99 6.71
CA ALA A 386 -7.92 1.20 6.26
C ALA A 386 -8.10 1.23 4.74
N GLY A 387 -7.91 2.38 4.09
CA GLY A 387 -7.98 2.50 2.63
C GLY A 387 -7.04 1.53 1.92
N PHE A 388 -5.79 1.41 2.39
CA PHE A 388 -4.81 0.48 1.82
C PHE A 388 -5.13 -1.00 2.09
N GLY A 389 -5.79 -1.30 3.20
CA GLY A 389 -6.24 -2.65 3.51
C GLY A 389 -7.40 -3.10 2.62
N VAL A 390 -8.34 -2.20 2.33
CA VAL A 390 -9.58 -2.50 1.63
C VAL A 390 -9.43 -2.43 0.10
N ILE A 391 -8.61 -1.50 -0.44
CA ILE A 391 -8.56 -1.22 -1.89
C ILE A 391 -8.16 -2.43 -2.75
N PRO A 392 -7.20 -3.32 -2.39
CA PRO A 392 -6.84 -4.45 -3.21
C PRO A 392 -8.00 -5.44 -3.36
N ALA A 393 -8.74 -5.68 -2.27
CA ALA A 393 -9.92 -6.53 -2.29
C ALA A 393 -11.07 -5.89 -3.06
N PHE A 394 -11.23 -4.56 -2.98
CA PHE A 394 -12.26 -3.82 -3.74
C PHE A 394 -12.01 -3.92 -5.25
N LEU A 395 -10.75 -3.73 -5.69
CA LEU A 395 -10.38 -3.90 -7.10
C LEU A 395 -10.63 -5.33 -7.59
N SER A 396 -10.25 -6.32 -6.77
CA SER A 396 -10.45 -7.73 -7.09
C SER A 396 -11.93 -8.10 -7.21
N ASP A 397 -12.77 -7.58 -6.29
CA ASP A 397 -14.23 -7.82 -6.32
C ASP A 397 -14.92 -7.08 -7.49
N THR A 398 -14.31 -6.02 -8.03
CA THR A 398 -14.88 -5.19 -9.12
C THR A 398 -14.40 -5.63 -10.51
N PHE A 399 -13.11 -5.92 -10.66
CA PHE A 399 -12.45 -6.14 -11.96
C PHE A 399 -11.87 -7.55 -12.14
N GLY A 400 -12.04 -8.42 -11.14
CA GLY A 400 -11.47 -9.78 -11.15
C GLY A 400 -10.04 -9.86 -10.66
N ALA A 401 -9.57 -11.09 -10.39
CA ALA A 401 -8.26 -11.34 -9.79
C ALA A 401 -7.11 -11.42 -10.81
N THR A 402 -7.40 -11.60 -12.09
CA THR A 402 -6.40 -11.89 -13.14
C THR A 402 -5.37 -10.76 -13.25
N ASN A 403 -5.82 -9.51 -13.32
CA ASN A 403 -4.98 -8.32 -13.49
C ASN A 403 -4.79 -7.52 -12.19
N ILE A 404 -5.06 -8.11 -11.03
CA ILE A 404 -5.09 -7.38 -9.76
C ILE A 404 -3.77 -6.71 -9.41
N GLY A 405 -2.64 -7.35 -9.66
CA GLY A 405 -1.32 -6.76 -9.38
C GLY A 405 -1.09 -5.48 -10.16
N SER A 406 -1.43 -5.47 -11.47
CA SER A 406 -1.28 -4.31 -12.33
C SER A 406 -2.29 -3.21 -12.00
N ALA A 407 -3.56 -3.57 -11.79
CA ALA A 407 -4.61 -2.62 -11.44
C ALA A 407 -4.34 -1.99 -10.06
N HIS A 408 -3.88 -2.78 -9.09
CA HIS A 408 -3.49 -2.29 -7.77
C HIS A 408 -2.26 -1.38 -7.84
N GLY A 409 -1.22 -1.78 -8.59
CA GLY A 409 -0.04 -0.94 -8.76
C GLY A 409 -0.37 0.42 -9.38
N LEU A 410 -1.24 0.44 -10.39
CA LEU A 410 -1.63 1.67 -11.07
C LEU A 410 -2.54 2.56 -10.20
N ILE A 411 -3.44 2.01 -9.39
CA ILE A 411 -4.28 2.84 -8.50
C ILE A 411 -3.46 3.46 -7.37
N LEU A 412 -2.35 2.83 -6.97
CA LEU A 412 -1.45 3.40 -5.97
C LEU A 412 -0.68 4.65 -6.47
N THR A 413 -0.71 4.93 -7.78
CA THR A 413 -0.23 6.25 -8.28
C THR A 413 -1.08 7.41 -7.73
N ALA A 414 -2.33 7.17 -7.31
CA ALA A 414 -3.13 8.15 -6.57
C ALA A 414 -2.48 8.52 -5.23
N TRP A 415 -1.90 7.54 -4.54
CA TRP A 415 -1.13 7.77 -3.33
C TRP A 415 0.14 8.59 -3.59
N SER A 416 0.88 8.26 -4.66
CA SER A 416 2.06 9.03 -5.09
C SER A 416 1.69 10.47 -5.43
N LEU A 417 0.60 10.68 -6.18
CA LEU A 417 0.09 12.01 -6.53
C LEU A 417 -0.33 12.80 -5.28
N ALA A 418 -1.05 12.15 -4.34
CA ALA A 418 -1.43 12.75 -3.07
C ALA A 418 -0.22 13.15 -2.23
N GLY A 419 0.83 12.35 -2.21
CA GLY A 419 2.07 12.63 -1.51
C GLY A 419 2.82 13.83 -2.10
N VAL A 420 3.09 13.79 -3.41
CA VAL A 420 3.86 14.85 -4.07
C VAL A 420 3.06 16.16 -4.12
N CYS A 421 1.89 16.15 -4.73
CA CYS A 421 1.11 17.39 -4.89
C CYS A 421 0.62 17.90 -3.54
N GLY A 422 0.07 17.02 -2.69
CA GLY A 422 -0.40 17.41 -1.36
C GLY A 422 0.71 17.89 -0.45
N GLY A 423 1.84 17.19 -0.44
CA GLY A 423 2.97 17.52 0.41
C GLY A 423 3.70 18.80 0.00
N LEU A 424 3.94 18.99 -1.30
CA LEU A 424 4.56 20.21 -1.81
C LEU A 424 3.65 21.43 -1.62
N THR A 425 2.36 21.29 -1.93
CA THR A 425 1.36 22.34 -1.69
C THR A 425 1.30 22.71 -0.21
N PHE A 426 1.24 21.68 0.67
CA PHE A 426 1.26 21.90 2.11
C PHE A 426 2.50 22.68 2.56
N THR A 427 3.68 22.25 2.09
CA THR A 427 4.95 22.91 2.48
C THR A 427 5.03 24.33 1.97
N ALA A 428 4.60 24.60 0.71
CA ALA A 428 4.59 25.94 0.14
C ALA A 428 3.64 26.88 0.90
N VAL A 429 2.42 26.43 1.15
CA VAL A 429 1.43 27.21 1.94
C VAL A 429 1.91 27.40 3.39
N PHE A 430 2.43 26.34 4.03
CA PHE A 430 2.96 26.41 5.38
C PHE A 430 4.07 27.46 5.50
N ASN A 431 5.07 27.43 4.61
CA ASN A 431 6.19 28.38 4.63
C ASN A 431 5.71 29.83 4.37
N ALA A 432 4.78 30.04 3.42
CA ALA A 432 4.25 31.37 3.13
C ALA A 432 3.53 32.04 4.32
N TYR A 433 2.94 31.25 5.23
CA TYR A 433 2.24 31.76 6.42
C TYR A 433 3.05 31.62 7.70
N ARG A 434 4.24 31.00 7.64
CA ARG A 434 5.14 30.85 8.79
C ARG A 434 6.00 32.09 9.01
N ASP A 435 6.34 32.83 7.95
CA ASP A 435 7.16 34.05 8.03
C ASP A 435 6.46 35.13 8.88
N GLY A 436 7.12 35.51 9.98
CA GLY A 436 6.57 36.48 10.94
C GLY A 436 5.60 35.92 11.97
N ALA A 437 5.20 34.64 11.90
CA ALA A 437 4.34 34.00 12.88
C ALA A 437 5.14 33.52 14.11
N HIS A 438 4.49 33.53 15.29
CA HIS A 438 5.08 32.92 16.49
C HIS A 438 5.30 31.41 16.28
N PRO A 439 6.40 30.82 16.79
CA PRO A 439 6.70 29.40 16.60
C PRO A 439 5.57 28.42 16.97
N SER A 440 4.74 28.77 17.95
CA SER A 440 3.61 27.96 18.41
C SER A 440 2.26 28.31 17.76
N ASP A 441 2.25 29.21 16.78
CA ASP A 441 1.01 29.58 16.08
C ASP A 441 0.50 28.42 15.21
N PRO A 442 -0.71 27.89 15.44
CA PRO A 442 -1.28 26.84 14.63
C PRO A 442 -1.79 27.30 13.26
N HIS A 443 -1.82 28.62 12.99
CA HIS A 443 -2.39 29.21 11.79
C HIS A 443 -1.81 28.64 10.49
N PRO A 444 -0.46 28.43 10.32
CA PRO A 444 0.10 27.84 9.12
C PRO A 444 -0.38 26.40 8.85
N TYR A 445 -0.72 25.65 9.90
CA TYR A 445 -1.33 24.32 9.79
C TYR A 445 -2.81 24.42 9.42
N ASN A 446 -3.54 25.31 10.08
CA ASN A 446 -5.00 25.46 9.92
C ASN A 446 -5.41 25.90 8.51
N ILE A 447 -4.64 26.80 7.88
CA ILE A 447 -4.94 27.25 6.52
C ILE A 447 -4.83 26.12 5.51
N ASN A 448 -3.91 25.18 5.74
CA ASN A 448 -3.74 23.99 4.90
C ASN A 448 -4.93 23.01 5.00
N VAL A 449 -5.61 22.96 6.13
CA VAL A 449 -6.73 22.04 6.35
C VAL A 449 -7.91 22.36 5.41
N TRP A 450 -8.14 23.61 5.07
CA TRP A 450 -9.28 24.00 4.24
C TRP A 450 -9.22 23.51 2.78
N TRP A 451 -8.05 23.59 2.14
CA TRP A 451 -7.92 23.04 0.79
C TRP A 451 -7.91 21.52 0.81
N ILE A 452 -7.33 20.89 1.86
CA ILE A 452 -7.41 19.43 2.05
C ILE A 452 -8.86 18.99 2.23
N PHE A 453 -9.66 19.73 3.03
CA PHE A 453 -11.11 19.50 3.17
C PHE A 453 -11.81 19.48 1.81
N GLY A 454 -11.51 20.46 0.95
CA GLY A 454 -12.07 20.52 -0.41
C GLY A 454 -11.74 19.27 -1.23
N VAL A 455 -10.49 18.80 -1.21
CA VAL A 455 -10.07 17.58 -1.93
C VAL A 455 -10.77 16.33 -1.38
N VAL A 456 -10.84 16.19 -0.04
CA VAL A 456 -11.50 15.04 0.60
C VAL A 456 -13.00 15.05 0.30
N PHE A 457 -13.64 16.23 0.28
CA PHE A 457 -15.05 16.38 -0.07
C PHE A 457 -15.34 15.99 -1.52
N LEU A 458 -14.50 16.40 -2.48
CA LEU A 458 -14.61 15.98 -3.88
C LEU A 458 -14.44 14.46 -4.03
N GLY A 459 -13.50 13.86 -3.29
CA GLY A 459 -13.34 12.41 -3.26
C GLY A 459 -14.52 11.67 -2.62
N TRP A 460 -15.15 12.27 -1.62
CA TRP A 460 -16.39 11.76 -1.03
C TRP A 460 -17.55 11.79 -2.04
N ILE A 461 -17.67 12.87 -2.82
CA ILE A 461 -18.63 12.93 -3.94
C ILE A 461 -18.32 11.84 -4.98
N ALA A 462 -17.05 11.69 -5.39
CA ALA A 462 -16.65 10.67 -6.35
C ALA A 462 -17.00 9.24 -5.86
N LEU A 463 -16.87 8.98 -4.55
CA LEU A 463 -17.26 7.71 -3.93
C LEU A 463 -18.75 7.38 -4.13
N LEU A 464 -19.64 8.36 -4.19
CA LEU A 464 -21.07 8.10 -4.41
C LEU A 464 -21.32 7.44 -5.78
N PHE A 465 -20.50 7.77 -6.78
CA PHE A 465 -20.59 7.22 -8.14
C PHE A 465 -19.87 5.87 -8.31
N VAL A 466 -19.07 5.42 -7.33
CA VAL A 466 -18.46 4.09 -7.35
C VAL A 466 -19.55 3.02 -7.26
N THR A 467 -19.47 2.01 -8.13
CA THR A 467 -20.47 0.92 -8.15
C THR A 467 -20.35 0.04 -6.89
N PRO A 468 -21.46 -0.21 -6.18
CA PRO A 468 -21.44 -1.07 -5.00
C PRO A 468 -21.19 -2.54 -5.37
N THR A 469 -20.37 -3.22 -4.58
CA THR A 469 -20.13 -4.67 -4.72
C THR A 469 -21.35 -5.49 -4.29
N ALA A 470 -21.34 -6.80 -4.56
CA ALA A 470 -22.41 -7.70 -4.11
C ALA A 470 -22.56 -7.66 -2.57
N LYS A 471 -21.44 -7.53 -1.83
CA LYS A 471 -21.43 -7.42 -0.35
C LYS A 471 -22.07 -6.13 0.12
N ASP A 472 -21.78 -5.00 -0.53
CA ASP A 472 -22.40 -3.70 -0.23
C ASP A 472 -23.93 -3.78 -0.38
N ARG A 473 -24.40 -4.36 -1.49
CA ARG A 473 -25.84 -4.53 -1.75
C ARG A 473 -26.52 -5.46 -0.76
N ALA A 474 -25.85 -6.56 -0.37
CA ALA A 474 -26.37 -7.50 0.60
C ALA A 474 -26.52 -6.86 1.99
N PHE A 475 -25.55 -6.09 2.42
CA PHE A 475 -25.59 -5.35 3.69
C PHE A 475 -26.72 -4.31 3.72
N THR A 476 -26.86 -3.53 2.64
CA THR A 476 -27.92 -2.50 2.55
C THR A 476 -29.33 -3.09 2.56
N ARG A 477 -29.51 -4.29 2.01
CA ARG A 477 -30.83 -4.98 1.97
C ARG A 477 -31.22 -5.60 3.32
N ARG A 478 -30.30 -6.06 4.14
CA ARG A 478 -30.57 -6.80 5.40
C ARG A 478 -29.63 -6.41 6.56
N PRO A 479 -29.56 -5.17 6.99
CA PRO A 479 -28.61 -4.76 8.02
C PRO A 479 -28.90 -5.42 9.38
N ARG A 480 -30.19 -5.57 9.79
CA ARG A 480 -30.56 -6.14 11.12
C ARG A 480 -30.28 -7.63 11.23
N SER A 481 -30.48 -8.42 10.19
CA SER A 481 -30.22 -9.88 10.20
C SER A 481 -28.71 -10.16 10.31
N PHE A 482 -27.90 -9.29 9.79
CA PHE A 482 -26.45 -9.37 9.81
C PHE A 482 -25.89 -9.22 11.25
N PHE A 483 -26.26 -8.16 11.95
CA PHE A 483 -25.84 -7.96 13.36
C PHE A 483 -26.34 -9.10 14.27
N ARG A 484 -27.55 -9.59 14.05
CA ARG A 484 -28.11 -10.74 14.78
C ARG A 484 -27.31 -12.03 14.52
N SER A 485 -26.85 -12.25 13.28
CA SER A 485 -26.03 -13.41 12.92
C SER A 485 -24.63 -13.35 13.57
N ILE A 486 -24.01 -12.17 13.66
CA ILE A 486 -22.72 -11.99 14.35
C ILE A 486 -22.89 -12.24 15.84
N ILE A 487 -23.88 -11.63 16.47
CA ILE A 487 -24.16 -11.81 17.90
C ILE A 487 -24.38 -13.30 18.21
N ASN A 488 -25.21 -13.99 17.43
CA ASN A 488 -25.46 -15.42 17.61
C ASN A 488 -24.19 -16.29 17.43
N ARG A 489 -23.28 -15.92 16.52
CA ARG A 489 -22.00 -16.65 16.34
C ARG A 489 -21.07 -16.44 17.52
N ILE A 490 -21.01 -15.24 18.07
CA ILE A 490 -20.19 -14.91 19.26
C ILE A 490 -20.75 -15.68 20.46
N THR A 491 -22.04 -15.58 20.72
CA THR A 491 -22.71 -16.21 21.85
C THR A 491 -22.67 -17.76 21.79
N ASN A 492 -22.80 -18.36 20.58
CA ASN A 492 -22.68 -19.81 20.44
C ASN A 492 -21.22 -20.29 20.57
N ARG A 493 -20.24 -19.44 20.27
CA ARG A 493 -18.83 -19.77 20.49
C ARG A 493 -18.45 -19.73 21.96
N GLU A 494 -19.00 -18.80 22.73
CA GLU A 494 -18.85 -18.75 24.17
C GLU A 494 -19.46 -19.99 24.84
N ARG A 495 -20.68 -20.40 24.45
CA ARG A 495 -21.32 -21.62 24.98
C ARG A 495 -20.56 -22.90 24.62
N SER A 496 -19.85 -22.96 23.50
CA SER A 496 -19.01 -24.12 23.17
C SER A 496 -17.69 -24.16 23.94
N PHE A 497 -17.25 -23.03 24.50
CA PHE A 497 -16.09 -22.96 25.40
C PHE A 497 -16.45 -23.28 26.86
N GLU A 498 -17.70 -23.06 27.28
CA GLU A 498 -18.17 -23.40 28.61
C GLU A 498 -18.57 -24.89 28.78
N MET A 499 -18.68 -25.63 27.66
CA MET A 499 -19.04 -27.05 27.65
C MET A 499 -17.86 -28.01 27.42
N ASN A 500 -16.64 -27.51 27.29
CA ASN A 500 -15.39 -28.26 27.25
C ASN A 500 -14.49 -27.84 28.42
#